data_01e37102e9ddeaeabaa4b2708b9d11ec
#
_entry.id   01e37102e9ddeaeabaa4b2708b9d11ec
#
_cell.length_a   1.000
_cell.length_b   1.000
_cell.length_c   1.000
_cell.angle_alpha   90.00
_cell.angle_beta   90.00
_cell.angle_gamma   90.00
#
_symmetry.space_group_name_H-M   'P 1'
#
loop_
_entity.id
_entity.type
_entity.pdbx_description
1 polymer ?
#
loop_
_entity_poly.entity_id
_entity_poly.type
_entity_poly.pdbx_seq_one_letter_code
_entity_poly.pdbx_strand_id
1 'polypeptide(L)'
;MKQLRSNVIRAGLEALYLTGAHHLLRPIFAGVGTIFTLHHVRPKRSGEFQPNRHLEVTPDFLRAMLLHLRSSQIDIISMDEVHRRLTERSLSRRFACFTFDDGYRDNRDYALAVMREFDAPLTVFVASDFAQGTGRPWWIALEMVIAKASSVEVEIDGVATRLDTSTAASKQTAFDRLHDWLRGLPERQNLKREIGALCARHAVDEAAVCRELCMSWEELALFSQEPLVGIGAHSVTHCNLANESDEVVSREMTMSRARIESALQRGVVHFAYPYGDRGAAGRREFALAKAAGFKTAVTTRPGMIFPENAGHLTALPRVSLNGNYQDERILPVLTSGAATAMWNGFRRIDAA
;
A
#
# COMPACT_ATOMS: atom_id res chain seq x y z
N MET A 1 -0.42 13.85 -16.98
CA MET A 1 -1.61 13.95 -16.09
C MET A 1 -1.29 13.56 -14.63
N LYS A 2 -0.58 12.46 -14.36
CA LYS A 2 -0.25 12.03 -12.97
C LYS A 2 0.58 13.06 -12.21
N GLN A 3 1.58 13.68 -12.85
CA GLN A 3 2.39 14.75 -12.23
C GLN A 3 1.56 15.99 -11.85
N LEU A 4 0.64 16.42 -12.71
CA LEU A 4 -0.26 17.54 -12.41
C LEU A 4 -1.15 17.22 -11.20
N ARG A 5 -1.70 16.00 -11.15
CA ARG A 5 -2.49 15.53 -10.00
C ARG A 5 -1.66 15.54 -8.71
N SER A 6 -0.41 15.07 -8.77
CA SER A 6 0.49 15.09 -7.61
C SER A 6 0.76 16.51 -7.12
N ASN A 7 0.99 17.46 -8.05
CA ASN A 7 1.21 18.86 -7.70
C ASN A 7 -0.04 19.51 -7.07
N VAL A 8 -1.24 19.20 -7.59
CA VAL A 8 -2.51 19.67 -7.00
C VAL A 8 -2.71 19.14 -5.60
N ILE A 9 -2.43 17.84 -5.37
CA ILE A 9 -2.52 17.26 -4.02
C ILE A 9 -1.54 17.95 -3.08
N ARG A 10 -0.28 18.15 -3.49
CA ARG A 10 0.72 18.86 -2.69
C ARG A 10 0.25 20.26 -2.32
N ALA A 11 -0.19 21.05 -3.30
CA ALA A 11 -0.71 22.38 -3.07
C ALA A 11 -1.92 22.38 -2.12
N GLY A 12 -2.81 21.40 -2.22
CA GLY A 12 -3.93 21.22 -1.31
C GLY A 12 -3.50 20.91 0.14
N LEU A 13 -2.51 20.04 0.32
CA LEU A 13 -1.95 19.75 1.65
C LEU A 13 -1.27 20.97 2.27
N GLU A 14 -0.48 21.70 1.48
CA GLU A 14 0.16 22.94 1.91
C GLU A 14 -0.86 24.03 2.26
N ALA A 15 -1.91 24.19 1.46
CA ALA A 15 -2.98 25.15 1.74
C ALA A 15 -3.71 24.82 3.03
N LEU A 16 -4.05 23.55 3.29
CA LEU A 16 -4.66 23.11 4.54
C LEU A 16 -3.79 23.42 5.76
N TYR A 17 -2.47 23.26 5.62
CA TYR A 17 -1.52 23.59 6.68
C TYR A 17 -1.41 25.11 6.90
N LEU A 18 -1.13 25.87 5.84
CA LEU A 18 -0.85 27.32 5.93
C LEU A 18 -2.08 28.13 6.38
N THR A 19 -3.29 27.71 5.98
CA THR A 19 -4.54 28.37 6.40
C THR A 19 -5.00 27.96 7.80
N GLY A 20 -4.41 26.89 8.39
CA GLY A 20 -4.89 26.31 9.64
C GLY A 20 -6.25 25.58 9.51
N ALA A 21 -6.80 25.43 8.31
CA ALA A 21 -8.10 24.78 8.09
C ALA A 21 -8.16 23.35 8.63
N HIS A 22 -7.02 22.64 8.68
CA HIS A 22 -6.92 21.33 9.27
C HIS A 22 -7.26 21.31 10.77
N HIS A 23 -7.01 22.39 11.52
CA HIS A 23 -7.42 22.51 12.93
C HIS A 23 -8.94 22.63 13.06
N LEU A 24 -9.58 23.41 12.19
CA LEU A 24 -11.04 23.60 12.19
C LEU A 24 -11.80 22.32 11.80
N LEU A 25 -11.25 21.55 10.88
CA LEU A 25 -11.85 20.29 10.39
C LEU A 25 -11.60 19.10 11.31
N ARG A 26 -10.54 19.14 12.11
CA ARG A 26 -10.13 18.05 13.01
C ARG A 26 -11.23 17.52 13.92
N PRO A 27 -12.03 18.35 14.65
CA PRO A 27 -13.07 17.85 15.54
C PRO A 27 -14.14 17.00 14.84
N ILE A 28 -14.35 17.23 13.54
CA ILE A 28 -15.39 16.56 12.74
C ILE A 28 -14.83 15.36 11.98
N PHE A 29 -13.60 15.48 11.42
CA PHE A 29 -13.08 14.55 10.44
C PHE A 29 -11.88 13.72 10.89
N ALA A 30 -11.31 13.98 12.06
CA ALA A 30 -10.16 13.19 12.54
C ALA A 30 -10.53 11.76 12.95
N GLY A 31 -11.82 11.47 13.13
CA GLY A 31 -12.29 10.16 13.57
C GLY A 31 -11.72 9.72 14.91
N VAL A 32 -11.81 8.42 15.17
CA VAL A 32 -11.25 7.77 16.37
C VAL A 32 -9.86 7.23 16.12
N GLY A 33 -9.43 7.14 14.86
CA GLY A 33 -8.09 6.65 14.53
C GLY A 33 -7.74 6.76 13.05
N THR A 34 -6.51 6.33 12.75
CA THR A 34 -5.94 6.31 11.39
C THR A 34 -5.19 5.01 11.20
N ILE A 35 -5.41 4.30 10.10
CA ILE A 35 -4.54 3.22 9.66
C ILE A 35 -3.68 3.78 8.53
N PHE A 36 -2.37 3.80 8.74
CA PHE A 36 -1.43 4.23 7.71
C PHE A 36 -1.05 3.07 6.79
N THR A 37 -0.92 3.33 5.49
CA THR A 37 -0.34 2.39 4.53
C THR A 37 0.98 2.91 4.01
N LEU A 38 1.98 2.03 4.04
CA LEU A 38 3.32 2.17 3.50
C LEU A 38 3.63 0.94 2.64
N HIS A 39 4.71 1.04 1.86
CA HIS A 39 5.26 -0.10 1.13
C HIS A 39 6.76 -0.19 1.44
N HIS A 40 7.58 0.65 0.82
CA HIS A 40 9.01 0.74 1.09
C HIS A 40 9.33 1.76 2.19
N VAL A 41 10.24 1.41 3.10
CA VAL A 41 10.93 2.36 3.97
C VAL A 41 12.41 2.21 3.75
N ARG A 42 13.02 3.19 3.07
CA ARG A 42 14.42 3.13 2.67
C ARG A 42 15.01 4.53 2.45
N PRO A 43 16.33 4.68 2.48
CA PRO A 43 16.99 5.93 2.12
C PRO A 43 16.53 6.41 0.74
N LYS A 44 16.50 7.74 0.57
CA LYS A 44 16.10 8.36 -0.69
C LYS A 44 17.00 7.88 -1.83
N ARG A 45 16.39 7.36 -2.89
CA ARG A 45 17.11 6.96 -4.10
C ARG A 45 17.63 8.17 -4.87
N SER A 46 18.76 8.04 -5.54
CA SER A 46 19.28 8.99 -6.52
C SER A 46 18.60 8.79 -7.89
N GLY A 47 18.71 9.79 -8.76
CA GLY A 47 18.20 9.75 -10.13
C GLY A 47 16.87 10.48 -10.30
N GLU A 48 16.63 10.93 -11.54
CA GLU A 48 15.47 11.75 -11.91
C GLU A 48 14.23 10.92 -12.25
N PHE A 49 14.44 9.70 -12.80
CA PHE A 49 13.36 8.80 -13.17
C PHE A 49 13.07 7.82 -12.01
N GLN A 50 12.00 8.08 -11.28
CA GLN A 50 11.53 7.30 -10.13
C GLN A 50 9.99 7.25 -10.13
N PRO A 51 9.36 6.51 -11.05
CA PRO A 51 7.91 6.50 -11.21
C PRO A 51 7.18 5.89 -10.01
N ASN A 52 7.83 4.96 -9.31
CA ASN A 52 7.30 4.30 -8.11
C ASN A 52 7.67 5.03 -6.79
N ARG A 53 8.26 6.25 -6.86
CA ARG A 53 8.65 7.02 -5.68
C ARG A 53 7.51 7.23 -4.67
N HIS A 54 6.29 7.27 -5.13
CA HIS A 54 5.12 7.41 -4.26
C HIS A 54 4.97 6.27 -3.24
N LEU A 55 5.57 5.09 -3.51
CA LEU A 55 5.59 3.93 -2.60
C LEU A 55 6.74 3.98 -1.57
N GLU A 56 7.65 4.96 -1.65
CA GLU A 56 8.91 4.98 -0.88
C GLU A 56 8.91 6.09 0.16
N VAL A 57 8.99 5.72 1.43
CA VAL A 57 9.09 6.64 2.56
C VAL A 57 10.51 6.55 3.14
N THR A 58 11.08 7.68 3.53
CA THR A 58 12.39 7.66 4.20
C THR A 58 12.25 7.29 5.68
N PRO A 59 13.27 6.63 6.28
CA PRO A 59 13.28 6.36 7.73
C PRO A 59 13.09 7.62 8.58
N ASP A 60 13.66 8.74 8.15
CA ASP A 60 13.54 10.03 8.87
C ASP A 60 12.10 10.55 8.84
N PHE A 61 11.41 10.45 7.71
CA PHE A 61 10.01 10.87 7.64
C PHE A 61 9.10 9.95 8.46
N LEU A 62 9.36 8.63 8.48
CA LEU A 62 8.66 7.70 9.37
C LEU A 62 8.89 8.08 10.84
N ARG A 63 10.12 8.38 11.23
CA ARG A 63 10.47 8.85 12.59
C ARG A 63 9.74 10.16 12.95
N ALA A 64 9.72 11.13 12.03
CA ALA A 64 8.99 12.38 12.23
C ALA A 64 7.48 12.15 12.44
N MET A 65 6.87 11.20 11.71
CA MET A 65 5.48 10.83 11.92
C MET A 65 5.25 10.22 13.31
N LEU A 66 6.11 9.33 13.77
CA LEU A 66 5.99 8.72 15.10
C LEU A 66 6.16 9.75 16.22
N LEU A 67 7.10 10.68 16.08
CA LEU A 67 7.27 11.83 16.99
C LEU A 67 6.01 12.70 17.03
N HIS A 68 5.44 13.02 15.85
CA HIS A 68 4.20 13.79 15.76
C HIS A 68 3.03 13.10 16.47
N LEU A 69 2.88 11.78 16.29
CA LEU A 69 1.82 11.02 16.95
C LEU A 69 1.96 11.03 18.47
N ARG A 70 3.17 10.83 18.97
CA ARG A 70 3.46 10.89 20.42
C ARG A 70 3.18 12.25 21.01
N SER A 71 3.67 13.32 20.37
CA SER A 71 3.43 14.70 20.83
C SER A 71 1.95 15.08 20.80
N SER A 72 1.17 14.45 19.88
CA SER A 72 -0.28 14.62 19.76
C SER A 72 -1.09 13.69 20.67
N GLN A 73 -0.46 12.88 21.52
CA GLN A 73 -1.07 11.92 22.43
C GLN A 73 -1.99 10.91 21.70
N ILE A 74 -1.58 10.48 20.51
CA ILE A 74 -2.26 9.46 19.72
C ILE A 74 -1.60 8.12 20.03
N ASP A 75 -2.39 7.12 20.46
CA ASP A 75 -1.87 5.78 20.75
C ASP A 75 -1.40 5.11 19.45
N ILE A 76 -0.23 4.47 19.44
CA ILE A 76 0.24 3.67 18.33
C ILE A 76 -0.07 2.21 18.65
N ILE A 77 -0.91 1.56 17.82
CA ILE A 77 -1.49 0.25 18.13
C ILE A 77 -1.38 -0.74 16.96
N SER A 78 -1.48 -2.04 17.27
CA SER A 78 -1.51 -3.12 16.27
C SER A 78 -2.87 -3.22 15.55
N MET A 79 -2.93 -3.99 14.44
CA MET A 79 -4.20 -4.31 13.78
C MET A 79 -5.14 -5.15 14.65
N ASP A 80 -4.62 -6.02 15.51
CA ASP A 80 -5.43 -6.74 16.49
C ASP A 80 -6.12 -5.78 17.45
N GLU A 81 -5.38 -4.77 17.93
CA GLU A 81 -5.92 -3.76 18.84
C GLU A 81 -6.91 -2.83 18.12
N VAL A 82 -6.70 -2.51 16.84
CA VAL A 82 -7.71 -1.80 16.01
C VAL A 82 -9.01 -2.60 15.97
N HIS A 83 -8.92 -3.92 15.67
CA HIS A 83 -10.09 -4.79 15.66
C HIS A 83 -10.80 -4.79 17.02
N ARG A 84 -10.04 -5.00 18.12
CA ARG A 84 -10.59 -5.03 19.49
C ARG A 84 -11.29 -3.71 19.84
N ARG A 85 -10.63 -2.55 19.63
CA ARG A 85 -11.21 -1.23 19.96
C ARG A 85 -12.49 -0.95 19.18
N LEU A 86 -12.56 -1.34 17.90
CA LEU A 86 -13.76 -1.15 17.10
C LEU A 86 -14.91 -2.07 17.54
N THR A 87 -14.63 -3.35 17.83
CA THR A 87 -15.66 -4.33 18.23
C THR A 87 -16.18 -4.08 19.64
N GLU A 88 -15.30 -3.74 20.57
CA GLU A 88 -15.65 -3.44 21.97
C GLU A 88 -16.07 -1.97 22.19
N ARG A 89 -16.00 -1.13 21.14
CA ARG A 89 -16.26 0.32 21.22
C ARG A 89 -15.39 1.04 22.26
N SER A 90 -14.17 0.55 22.51
CA SER A 90 -13.21 1.17 23.41
C SER A 90 -12.44 2.29 22.70
N LEU A 91 -13.09 3.42 22.46
CA LEU A 91 -12.66 4.51 21.57
C LEU A 91 -12.33 5.82 22.32
N SER A 92 -11.97 5.75 23.60
CA SER A 92 -11.71 6.92 24.45
C SER A 92 -10.47 7.72 24.04
N ARG A 93 -9.48 7.06 23.43
CA ARG A 93 -8.26 7.69 22.91
C ARG A 93 -8.12 7.43 21.43
N ARG A 94 -7.68 8.46 20.69
CA ARG A 94 -7.36 8.31 19.26
C ARG A 94 -6.16 7.41 19.07
N PHE A 95 -6.16 6.68 17.96
CA PHE A 95 -5.07 5.76 17.64
C PHE A 95 -4.51 5.96 16.22
N ALA A 96 -3.31 5.46 16.03
CA ALA A 96 -2.66 5.24 14.74
C ALA A 96 -2.20 3.78 14.67
N CYS A 97 -2.33 3.18 13.48
CA CYS A 97 -1.83 1.84 13.19
C CYS A 97 -1.00 1.89 11.91
N PHE A 98 0.15 1.23 11.89
CA PHE A 98 1.06 1.22 10.75
C PHE A 98 0.97 -0.12 10.02
N THR A 99 0.70 -0.06 8.71
CA THR A 99 0.62 -1.22 7.85
C THR A 99 1.54 -1.07 6.65
N PHE A 100 2.20 -2.15 6.27
CA PHE A 100 3.17 -2.21 5.18
C PHE A 100 2.75 -3.31 4.21
N ASP A 101 2.58 -2.98 2.94
CA ASP A 101 2.13 -3.94 1.95
C ASP A 101 3.33 -4.61 1.24
N ASP A 102 3.09 -5.73 0.55
CA ASP A 102 4.01 -6.49 -0.31
C ASP A 102 5.09 -7.33 0.39
N GLY A 103 5.39 -7.12 1.66
CA GLY A 103 6.43 -7.87 2.38
C GLY A 103 7.86 -7.51 1.96
N TYR A 104 8.12 -6.25 1.61
CA TYR A 104 9.45 -5.80 1.20
C TYR A 104 10.49 -5.95 2.32
N ARG A 105 11.72 -6.32 1.94
CA ARG A 105 12.84 -6.55 2.86
C ARG A 105 13.23 -5.30 3.64
N ASP A 106 13.07 -4.11 3.05
CA ASP A 106 13.38 -2.84 3.71
C ASP A 106 12.43 -2.50 4.88
N ASN A 107 11.30 -3.19 5.01
CA ASN A 107 10.47 -3.12 6.21
C ASN A 107 11.18 -3.72 7.42
N ARG A 108 11.97 -4.79 7.23
CA ARG A 108 12.85 -5.36 8.26
C ARG A 108 14.10 -4.50 8.44
N ASP A 109 14.76 -4.14 7.35
CA ASP A 109 16.10 -3.56 7.39
C ASP A 109 16.12 -2.10 7.86
N TYR A 110 15.04 -1.34 7.62
CA TYR A 110 14.95 0.07 7.99
C TYR A 110 13.73 0.40 8.85
N ALA A 111 12.52 -0.04 8.48
CA ALA A 111 11.33 0.37 9.21
C ALA A 111 11.34 -0.17 10.64
N LEU A 112 11.68 -1.44 10.86
CA LEU A 112 11.69 -2.05 12.19
C LEU A 112 12.58 -1.30 13.17
N ALA A 113 13.76 -0.84 12.76
CA ALA A 113 14.64 -0.08 13.63
C ALA A 113 13.97 1.21 14.13
N VAL A 114 13.32 1.95 13.22
CA VAL A 114 12.58 3.16 13.57
C VAL A 114 11.38 2.85 14.47
N MET A 115 10.61 1.79 14.16
CA MET A 115 9.45 1.41 14.96
C MET A 115 9.84 0.99 16.40
N ARG A 116 10.99 0.32 16.56
CA ARG A 116 11.54 -0.06 17.88
C ARG A 116 11.89 1.16 18.74
N GLU A 117 12.41 2.26 18.17
CA GLU A 117 12.72 3.50 18.91
C GLU A 117 11.47 4.04 19.65
N PHE A 118 10.28 3.69 19.16
CA PHE A 118 9.00 4.18 19.67
C PHE A 118 8.14 3.08 20.31
N ASP A 119 8.62 1.88 20.47
CA ASP A 119 7.80 0.73 20.88
C ASP A 119 6.48 0.67 20.08
N ALA A 120 6.59 0.90 18.78
CA ALA A 120 5.47 1.06 17.87
C ALA A 120 5.21 -0.24 17.09
N PRO A 121 4.04 -0.88 17.22
CA PRO A 121 3.72 -2.06 16.44
C PRO A 121 3.50 -1.72 14.97
N LEU A 122 3.85 -2.69 14.11
CA LEU A 122 3.64 -2.64 12.66
C LEU A 122 3.01 -3.96 12.18
N THR A 123 2.24 -3.89 11.09
CA THR A 123 1.70 -5.07 10.43
C THR A 123 2.19 -5.11 8.99
N VAL A 124 2.81 -6.22 8.58
CA VAL A 124 3.23 -6.42 7.20
C VAL A 124 2.27 -7.37 6.50
N PHE A 125 1.67 -6.93 5.40
CA PHE A 125 0.80 -7.73 4.55
C PHE A 125 1.62 -8.38 3.44
N VAL A 126 1.63 -9.71 3.40
CA VAL A 126 2.51 -10.51 2.56
C VAL A 126 1.75 -11.14 1.41
N ALA A 127 2.17 -10.87 0.18
CA ALA A 127 1.78 -11.65 -0.99
C ALA A 127 2.60 -12.96 -0.98
N SER A 128 1.92 -14.12 -0.91
CA SER A 128 2.64 -15.38 -0.64
C SER A 128 3.58 -15.82 -1.77
N ASP A 129 3.29 -15.48 -3.03
CA ASP A 129 4.21 -15.72 -4.13
C ASP A 129 5.46 -14.81 -4.06
N PHE A 130 5.35 -13.63 -3.42
CA PHE A 130 6.52 -12.76 -3.21
C PHE A 130 7.47 -13.39 -2.19
N ALA A 131 6.94 -13.89 -1.09
CA ALA A 131 7.74 -14.62 -0.10
C ALA A 131 8.33 -15.92 -0.65
N GLN A 132 7.66 -16.57 -1.61
CA GLN A 132 8.16 -17.75 -2.31
C GLN A 132 9.27 -17.41 -3.34
N GLY A 133 9.47 -16.13 -3.65
CA GLY A 133 10.41 -15.68 -4.68
C GLY A 133 9.98 -15.97 -6.13
N THR A 134 8.70 -16.32 -6.32
CA THR A 134 8.07 -16.58 -7.63
C THR A 134 7.13 -15.46 -8.06
N GLY A 135 6.91 -14.48 -7.19
CA GLY A 135 6.08 -13.32 -7.44
C GLY A 135 6.69 -12.39 -8.49
N ARG A 136 5.86 -11.50 -8.99
CA ARG A 136 6.23 -10.57 -10.06
C ARG A 136 5.78 -9.16 -9.69
N PRO A 137 6.63 -8.35 -9.05
CA PRO A 137 6.38 -6.93 -8.82
C PRO A 137 6.52 -6.16 -10.15
N TRP A 138 5.54 -6.36 -11.03
CA TRP A 138 5.58 -5.93 -12.44
C TRP A 138 5.78 -4.43 -12.60
N TRP A 139 5.33 -3.60 -11.66
CA TRP A 139 5.54 -2.15 -11.67
C TRP A 139 7.00 -1.76 -11.47
N ILE A 140 7.75 -2.56 -10.69
CA ILE A 140 9.20 -2.39 -10.52
C ILE A 140 9.94 -2.89 -11.76
N ALA A 141 9.53 -4.06 -12.28
CA ALA A 141 10.11 -4.59 -13.51
C ALA A 141 9.91 -3.63 -14.69
N LEU A 142 8.73 -3.02 -14.82
CA LEU A 142 8.45 -1.97 -15.81
C LEU A 142 9.36 -0.74 -15.63
N GLU A 143 9.57 -0.28 -14.39
CA GLU A 143 10.52 0.81 -14.10
C GLU A 143 11.93 0.43 -14.60
N MET A 144 12.39 -0.79 -14.33
CA MET A 144 13.71 -1.27 -14.75
C MET A 144 13.85 -1.37 -16.27
N VAL A 145 12.83 -1.87 -16.98
CA VAL A 145 12.79 -1.90 -18.45
C VAL A 145 12.97 -0.50 -19.02
N ILE A 146 12.16 0.45 -18.56
CA ILE A 146 12.16 1.82 -19.07
C ILE A 146 13.46 2.56 -18.67
N ALA A 147 14.01 2.28 -17.49
CA ALA A 147 15.25 2.91 -17.04
C ALA A 147 16.43 2.57 -17.97
N LYS A 148 16.50 1.32 -18.45
CA LYS A 148 17.62 0.80 -19.27
C LYS A 148 17.55 1.21 -20.75
N ALA A 149 16.34 1.42 -21.29
CA ALA A 149 16.11 1.62 -22.71
C ALA A 149 16.05 3.09 -23.10
N SER A 150 16.44 3.43 -24.34
CA SER A 150 16.18 4.72 -24.98
C SER A 150 14.86 4.75 -25.77
N SER A 151 14.31 3.58 -26.09
CA SER A 151 12.96 3.40 -26.63
C SER A 151 12.42 2.04 -26.23
N VAL A 152 11.09 1.94 -26.07
CA VAL A 152 10.38 0.69 -25.77
C VAL A 152 9.36 0.43 -26.86
N GLU A 153 9.38 -0.77 -27.45
CA GLU A 153 8.41 -1.22 -28.42
C GLU A 153 7.45 -2.23 -27.79
N VAL A 154 6.16 -2.01 -27.99
CA VAL A 154 5.08 -2.82 -27.41
C VAL A 154 3.87 -2.79 -28.34
N GLU A 155 3.08 -3.84 -28.34
CA GLU A 155 1.78 -3.87 -28.98
C GLU A 155 0.69 -3.50 -27.97
N ILE A 156 0.07 -2.34 -28.14
CA ILE A 156 -1.01 -1.84 -27.28
C ILE A 156 -2.30 -1.97 -28.06
N ASP A 157 -3.22 -2.81 -27.57
CA ASP A 157 -4.52 -3.04 -28.20
C ASP A 157 -4.43 -3.41 -29.70
N GLY A 158 -3.45 -4.24 -30.07
CA GLY A 158 -3.21 -4.67 -31.44
C GLY A 158 -2.43 -3.66 -32.32
N VAL A 159 -1.97 -2.56 -31.74
CA VAL A 159 -1.22 -1.52 -32.45
C VAL A 159 0.25 -1.50 -32.00
N ALA A 160 1.16 -1.76 -32.96
CA ALA A 160 2.60 -1.63 -32.70
C ALA A 160 2.93 -0.18 -32.31
N THR A 161 3.42 0.00 -31.11
CA THR A 161 3.68 1.31 -30.52
C THR A 161 5.14 1.40 -30.08
N ARG A 162 5.84 2.45 -30.53
CA ARG A 162 7.18 2.78 -30.05
C ARG A 162 7.11 4.00 -29.14
N LEU A 163 7.63 3.86 -27.92
CA LEU A 163 7.66 4.90 -26.91
C LEU A 163 9.09 5.39 -26.73
N ASP A 164 9.29 6.70 -26.78
CA ASP A 164 10.58 7.31 -26.44
C ASP A 164 10.82 7.22 -24.93
N THR A 165 12.01 6.80 -24.56
CA THR A 165 12.50 6.70 -23.19
C THR A 165 13.93 7.25 -23.06
N SER A 166 14.30 8.23 -23.89
CA SER A 166 15.66 8.82 -23.93
C SER A 166 15.92 9.82 -22.80
N THR A 167 14.88 10.48 -22.29
CA THR A 167 14.96 11.48 -21.21
C THR A 167 14.15 11.07 -20.00
N ALA A 168 14.40 11.65 -18.82
CA ALA A 168 13.60 11.38 -17.62
C ALA A 168 12.11 11.71 -17.83
N ALA A 169 11.80 12.77 -18.55
CA ALA A 169 10.41 13.17 -18.84
C ALA A 169 9.72 12.18 -19.79
N SER A 170 10.39 11.73 -20.86
CA SER A 170 9.83 10.74 -21.79
C SER A 170 9.70 9.37 -21.13
N LYS A 171 10.67 8.96 -20.28
CA LYS A 171 10.58 7.76 -19.43
C LYS A 171 9.34 7.79 -18.54
N GLN A 172 9.08 8.91 -17.87
CA GLN A 172 7.89 9.05 -17.02
C GLN A 172 6.59 8.93 -17.84
N THR A 173 6.54 9.53 -19.02
CA THR A 173 5.38 9.46 -19.91
C THR A 173 5.13 8.04 -20.41
N ALA A 174 6.20 7.34 -20.81
CA ALA A 174 6.13 5.94 -21.23
C ALA A 174 5.69 5.03 -20.09
N PHE A 175 6.25 5.22 -18.87
CA PHE A 175 5.86 4.47 -17.68
C PHE A 175 4.37 4.67 -17.37
N ASP A 176 3.90 5.90 -17.32
CA ASP A 176 2.49 6.20 -17.00
C ASP A 176 1.55 5.51 -18.01
N ARG A 177 1.87 5.57 -19.31
CA ARG A 177 1.07 4.95 -20.37
C ARG A 177 1.06 3.43 -20.26
N LEU A 178 2.22 2.81 -20.12
CA LEU A 178 2.34 1.35 -20.03
C LEU A 178 1.77 0.81 -18.73
N HIS A 179 2.00 1.50 -17.63
CA HIS A 179 1.42 1.14 -16.33
C HIS A 179 -0.11 1.14 -16.36
N ASP A 180 -0.72 2.19 -16.94
CA ASP A 180 -2.18 2.28 -17.00
C ASP A 180 -2.77 1.22 -17.94
N TRP A 181 -2.12 0.95 -19.07
CA TRP A 181 -2.51 -0.11 -19.99
C TRP A 181 -2.40 -1.49 -19.34
N LEU A 182 -1.23 -1.84 -18.77
CA LEU A 182 -1.01 -3.14 -18.12
C LEU A 182 -2.00 -3.38 -16.96
N ARG A 183 -2.23 -2.36 -16.16
CA ARG A 183 -3.18 -2.44 -15.04
C ARG A 183 -4.63 -2.61 -15.51
N GLY A 184 -4.97 -2.10 -16.67
CA GLY A 184 -6.30 -2.18 -17.28
C GLY A 184 -6.58 -3.50 -18.00
N LEU A 185 -5.59 -4.37 -18.18
CA LEU A 185 -5.78 -5.67 -18.85
C LEU A 185 -6.79 -6.53 -18.07
N PRO A 186 -7.75 -7.16 -18.77
CA PRO A 186 -8.91 -7.80 -18.14
C PRO A 186 -8.56 -9.05 -17.32
N GLU A 187 -7.46 -9.71 -17.65
CA GLU A 187 -7.04 -10.95 -16.99
C GLU A 187 -5.57 -10.87 -16.53
N ARG A 188 -5.31 -11.44 -15.34
CA ARG A 188 -3.95 -11.57 -14.80
C ARG A 188 -2.97 -12.24 -15.78
N GLN A 189 -3.43 -13.23 -16.55
CA GLN A 189 -2.57 -13.95 -17.50
C GLN A 189 -2.10 -13.03 -18.64
N ASN A 190 -2.96 -12.09 -19.09
CA ASN A 190 -2.61 -11.11 -20.10
C ASN A 190 -1.52 -10.16 -19.57
N LEU A 191 -1.68 -9.64 -18.36
CA LEU A 191 -0.65 -8.82 -17.71
C LEU A 191 0.68 -9.58 -17.61
N LYS A 192 0.68 -10.83 -17.14
CA LYS A 192 1.89 -11.66 -17.02
C LYS A 192 2.57 -11.88 -18.37
N ARG A 193 1.80 -12.10 -19.44
CA ARG A 193 2.34 -12.29 -20.79
C ARG A 193 2.99 -11.02 -21.29
N GLU A 194 2.31 -9.88 -21.21
CA GLU A 194 2.79 -8.62 -21.76
C GLU A 194 4.03 -8.10 -21.02
N ILE A 195 4.01 -8.09 -19.68
CA ILE A 195 5.18 -7.65 -18.92
C ILE A 195 6.35 -8.64 -19.08
N GLY A 196 6.08 -9.95 -19.10
CA GLY A 196 7.12 -10.96 -19.34
C GLY A 196 7.78 -10.81 -20.71
N ALA A 197 7.04 -10.50 -21.77
CA ALA A 197 7.59 -10.21 -23.09
C ALA A 197 8.44 -8.93 -23.10
N LEU A 198 8.02 -7.88 -22.39
CA LEU A 198 8.81 -6.67 -22.22
C LEU A 198 10.11 -6.94 -21.46
N CYS A 199 10.03 -7.65 -20.34
CA CYS A 199 11.18 -7.99 -19.51
C CYS A 199 12.19 -8.85 -20.27
N ALA A 200 11.75 -9.85 -21.04
CA ALA A 200 12.61 -10.71 -21.85
C ALA A 200 13.38 -9.90 -22.90
N ARG A 201 12.72 -8.97 -23.60
CA ARG A 201 13.38 -8.11 -24.62
C ARG A 201 14.43 -7.17 -24.03
N HIS A 202 14.29 -6.78 -22.76
CA HIS A 202 15.19 -5.83 -22.11
C HIS A 202 16.08 -6.46 -21.05
N ALA A 203 16.20 -7.79 -21.02
CA ALA A 203 17.02 -8.54 -20.07
C ALA A 203 16.74 -8.13 -18.59
N VAL A 204 15.47 -8.11 -18.21
CA VAL A 204 15.00 -7.93 -16.83
C VAL A 204 14.44 -9.26 -16.34
N ASP A 205 14.95 -9.78 -15.23
CA ASP A 205 14.44 -10.98 -14.57
C ASP A 205 13.48 -10.57 -13.44
N GLU A 206 12.17 -10.68 -13.69
CA GLU A 206 11.13 -10.33 -12.72
C GLU A 206 11.23 -11.15 -11.42
N ALA A 207 11.59 -12.43 -11.52
CA ALA A 207 11.71 -13.27 -10.35
C ALA A 207 12.97 -12.91 -9.52
N ALA A 208 14.07 -12.51 -10.17
CA ALA A 208 15.22 -11.97 -9.46
C ALA A 208 14.87 -10.67 -8.74
N VAL A 209 14.13 -9.76 -9.38
CA VAL A 209 13.64 -8.52 -8.76
C VAL A 209 12.82 -8.84 -7.52
N CYS A 210 11.91 -9.81 -7.59
CA CYS A 210 11.12 -10.24 -6.44
C CYS A 210 11.99 -10.75 -5.29
N ARG A 211 12.92 -11.69 -5.59
CA ARG A 211 13.84 -12.26 -4.59
C ARG A 211 14.78 -11.22 -3.96
N GLU A 212 15.14 -10.18 -4.70
CA GLU A 212 15.97 -9.09 -4.19
C GLU A 212 15.17 -8.17 -3.24
N LEU A 213 13.93 -7.85 -3.58
CA LEU A 213 13.16 -6.83 -2.88
C LEU A 213 12.32 -7.39 -1.73
N CYS A 214 11.78 -8.59 -1.85
CA CYS A 214 10.84 -9.15 -0.88
C CYS A 214 11.55 -10.12 0.09
N MET A 215 11.04 -10.21 1.30
CA MET A 215 11.51 -11.17 2.29
C MET A 215 11.13 -12.59 1.89
N SER A 216 12.07 -13.54 2.02
CA SER A 216 11.79 -14.97 1.90
C SER A 216 10.98 -15.50 3.10
N TRP A 217 10.50 -16.75 3.02
CA TRP A 217 9.80 -17.38 4.15
C TRP A 217 10.68 -17.47 5.40
N GLU A 218 11.97 -17.76 5.25
CA GLU A 218 12.93 -17.84 6.35
C GLU A 218 13.13 -16.45 6.98
N GLU A 219 13.27 -15.41 6.17
CA GLU A 219 13.39 -14.03 6.63
C GLU A 219 12.11 -13.57 7.35
N LEU A 220 10.93 -13.90 6.81
CA LEU A 220 9.64 -13.60 7.42
C LEU A 220 9.45 -14.35 8.73
N ALA A 221 9.87 -15.63 8.82
CA ALA A 221 9.80 -16.40 10.05
C ALA A 221 10.61 -15.75 11.17
N LEU A 222 11.83 -15.30 10.88
CA LEU A 222 12.67 -14.56 11.85
C LEU A 222 12.06 -13.20 12.19
N PHE A 223 11.62 -12.45 11.17
CA PHE A 223 11.04 -11.12 11.36
C PHE A 223 9.75 -11.16 12.19
N SER A 224 8.94 -12.19 12.02
CA SER A 224 7.69 -12.38 12.76
C SER A 224 7.86 -12.75 14.23
N GLN A 225 9.08 -13.06 14.68
CA GLN A 225 9.39 -13.30 16.09
C GLN A 225 9.51 -12.01 16.89
N GLU A 226 9.67 -10.87 16.21
CA GLU A 226 9.69 -9.56 16.85
C GLU A 226 8.33 -9.24 17.46
N PRO A 227 8.26 -8.87 18.75
CA PRO A 227 6.99 -8.64 19.44
C PRO A 227 6.15 -7.51 18.82
N LEU A 228 6.79 -6.57 18.13
CA LEU A 228 6.13 -5.45 17.46
C LEU A 228 5.56 -5.81 16.10
N VAL A 229 5.89 -7.00 15.54
CA VAL A 229 5.55 -7.38 14.17
C VAL A 229 4.31 -8.26 14.09
N GLY A 230 3.27 -7.73 13.47
CA GLY A 230 2.13 -8.48 12.98
C GLY A 230 2.32 -8.87 11.52
N ILE A 231 1.80 -10.04 11.14
CA ILE A 231 1.76 -10.48 9.74
C ILE A 231 0.31 -10.67 9.30
N GLY A 232 -0.02 -10.11 8.14
CA GLY A 232 -1.30 -10.26 7.46
C GLY A 232 -1.14 -10.84 6.05
N ALA A 233 -2.24 -11.19 5.40
CA ALA A 233 -2.25 -11.72 4.05
C ALA A 233 -2.50 -10.62 3.00
N HIS A 234 -1.86 -10.75 1.82
CA HIS A 234 -1.99 -9.82 0.68
C HIS A 234 -2.22 -10.57 -0.64
N SER A 235 -3.11 -11.55 -0.64
CA SER A 235 -3.34 -12.52 -1.71
C SER A 235 -2.15 -13.44 -2.00
N VAL A 236 -2.33 -14.38 -2.93
CA VAL A 236 -1.23 -15.25 -3.38
C VAL A 236 -0.33 -14.51 -4.36
N THR A 237 -0.93 -13.96 -5.41
CA THR A 237 -0.22 -13.48 -6.60
C THR A 237 -0.17 -11.97 -6.75
N HIS A 238 -0.74 -11.22 -5.80
CA HIS A 238 -0.91 -9.77 -5.89
C HIS A 238 -1.72 -9.34 -7.13
N CYS A 239 -2.76 -10.13 -7.52
CA CYS A 239 -3.62 -9.77 -8.63
C CYS A 239 -4.67 -8.70 -8.26
N ASN A 240 -5.21 -8.02 -9.27
CA ASN A 240 -6.40 -7.18 -9.09
C ASN A 240 -7.63 -8.09 -8.89
N LEU A 241 -8.10 -8.21 -7.65
CA LEU A 241 -9.18 -9.12 -7.29
C LEU A 241 -10.51 -8.78 -8.00
N ALA A 242 -10.74 -7.51 -8.31
CA ALA A 242 -11.95 -7.09 -9.01
C ALA A 242 -12.05 -7.65 -10.45
N ASN A 243 -10.93 -8.04 -11.05
CA ASN A 243 -10.86 -8.61 -12.39
C ASN A 243 -10.96 -10.15 -12.41
N GLU A 244 -11.09 -10.79 -11.24
CA GLU A 244 -11.08 -12.25 -11.11
C GLU A 244 -12.48 -12.78 -10.71
N SER A 245 -12.75 -14.06 -10.99
CA SER A 245 -13.99 -14.71 -10.53
C SER A 245 -14.01 -14.90 -9.00
N ASP A 246 -15.21 -15.12 -8.43
CA ASP A 246 -15.38 -15.33 -6.99
C ASP A 246 -14.55 -16.52 -6.46
N GLU A 247 -14.45 -17.61 -7.26
CA GLU A 247 -13.66 -18.78 -6.92
C GLU A 247 -12.16 -18.45 -6.88
N VAL A 248 -11.68 -17.63 -7.83
CA VAL A 248 -10.28 -17.19 -7.86
C VAL A 248 -10.00 -16.27 -6.68
N VAL A 249 -10.88 -15.29 -6.42
CA VAL A 249 -10.73 -14.35 -5.29
C VAL A 249 -10.72 -15.11 -3.95
N SER A 250 -11.66 -16.03 -3.74
CA SER A 250 -11.72 -16.85 -2.52
C SER A 250 -10.44 -17.67 -2.35
N ARG A 251 -9.92 -18.25 -3.44
CA ARG A 251 -8.67 -19.01 -3.43
C ARG A 251 -7.45 -18.12 -3.14
N GLU A 252 -7.36 -16.95 -3.78
CA GLU A 252 -6.28 -15.98 -3.53
C GLU A 252 -6.21 -15.58 -2.05
N MET A 253 -7.35 -15.39 -1.40
CA MET A 253 -7.46 -15.05 0.01
C MET A 253 -7.12 -16.23 0.93
N THR A 254 -7.79 -17.38 0.74
CA THR A 254 -7.65 -18.52 1.64
C THR A 254 -6.30 -19.23 1.52
N MET A 255 -5.78 -19.39 0.30
CA MET A 255 -4.47 -20.00 0.10
C MET A 255 -3.32 -19.09 0.57
N SER A 256 -3.44 -17.77 0.39
CA SER A 256 -2.44 -16.84 0.93
C SER A 256 -2.34 -17.00 2.45
N ARG A 257 -3.48 -17.00 3.16
CA ARG A 257 -3.53 -17.26 4.59
C ARG A 257 -2.86 -18.61 4.92
N ALA A 258 -3.32 -19.69 4.31
CA ALA A 258 -2.85 -21.04 4.63
C ALA A 258 -1.33 -21.19 4.43
N ARG A 259 -0.76 -20.59 3.38
CA ARG A 259 0.68 -20.61 3.13
C ARG A 259 1.46 -19.84 4.20
N ILE A 260 0.97 -18.64 4.59
CA ILE A 260 1.63 -17.83 5.62
C ILE A 260 1.52 -18.54 6.97
N GLU A 261 0.35 -19.05 7.35
CA GLU A 261 0.13 -19.80 8.60
C GLU A 261 1.02 -21.05 8.67
N SER A 262 1.13 -21.79 7.55
CA SER A 262 2.01 -22.97 7.46
C SER A 262 3.48 -22.60 7.61
N ALA A 263 3.93 -21.52 6.98
CA ALA A 263 5.34 -21.10 7.02
C ALA A 263 5.74 -20.51 8.38
N LEU A 264 4.85 -19.73 9.00
CA LEU A 264 5.15 -18.97 10.22
C LEU A 264 4.63 -19.64 11.49
N GLN A 265 3.85 -20.72 11.40
CA GLN A 265 3.22 -21.45 12.51
C GLN A 265 2.43 -20.51 13.46
N ARG A 266 1.74 -19.52 12.88
CA ARG A 266 0.89 -18.55 13.60
C ARG A 266 -0.34 -18.18 12.79
N GLY A 267 -1.44 -17.84 13.47
CA GLY A 267 -2.68 -17.45 12.81
C GLY A 267 -2.58 -16.11 12.07
N VAL A 268 -3.27 -16.02 10.93
CA VAL A 268 -3.36 -14.81 10.10
C VAL A 268 -4.82 -14.41 9.96
N VAL A 269 -5.19 -13.29 10.56
CA VAL A 269 -6.58 -12.84 10.66
C VAL A 269 -6.85 -11.49 9.99
N HIS A 270 -5.83 -10.85 9.43
CA HIS A 270 -5.90 -9.56 8.75
C HIS A 270 -5.54 -9.71 7.28
N PHE A 271 -6.21 -8.94 6.42
CA PHE A 271 -6.00 -8.94 4.98
C PHE A 271 -5.81 -7.51 4.45
N ALA A 272 -4.97 -7.33 3.44
CA ALA A 272 -4.95 -6.11 2.62
C ALA A 272 -5.27 -6.47 1.18
N TYR A 273 -6.14 -5.69 0.54
CA TYR A 273 -6.49 -5.90 -0.88
C TYR A 273 -5.35 -5.37 -1.75
N PRO A 274 -4.79 -6.19 -2.68
CA PRO A 274 -3.85 -5.68 -3.68
C PRO A 274 -4.44 -4.49 -4.43
N TYR A 275 -3.64 -3.44 -4.66
CA TYR A 275 -4.08 -2.13 -5.14
C TYR A 275 -5.07 -1.43 -4.21
N GLY A 276 -6.12 -2.08 -3.78
CA GLY A 276 -7.08 -1.69 -2.75
C GLY A 276 -7.91 -0.44 -3.02
N ASP A 277 -7.85 0.16 -4.22
CA ASP A 277 -8.69 1.28 -4.61
C ASP A 277 -10.11 0.82 -5.06
N ARG A 278 -10.96 1.75 -5.45
CA ARG A 278 -12.34 1.44 -5.85
C ARG A 278 -12.45 0.52 -7.08
N GLY A 279 -11.43 0.47 -7.92
CA GLY A 279 -11.35 -0.41 -9.09
C GLY A 279 -10.75 -1.78 -8.79
N ALA A 280 -10.29 -2.02 -7.55
CA ALA A 280 -9.60 -3.25 -7.17
C ALA A 280 -10.29 -4.02 -6.05
N ALA A 281 -11.08 -3.34 -5.21
CA ALA A 281 -11.85 -3.98 -4.15
C ALA A 281 -13.16 -3.23 -3.91
N GLY A 282 -14.28 -3.94 -3.93
CA GLY A 282 -15.62 -3.46 -3.72
C GLY A 282 -16.44 -4.32 -2.79
N ARG A 283 -17.74 -4.15 -2.78
CA ARG A 283 -18.66 -4.91 -1.89
C ARG A 283 -18.49 -6.42 -2.02
N ARG A 284 -18.23 -6.91 -3.23
CA ARG A 284 -18.00 -8.33 -3.51
C ARG A 284 -16.76 -8.84 -2.76
N GLU A 285 -15.62 -8.19 -2.94
CA GLU A 285 -14.36 -8.56 -2.30
C GLU A 285 -14.45 -8.45 -0.78
N PHE A 286 -15.15 -7.45 -0.26
CA PHE A 286 -15.39 -7.27 1.19
C PHE A 286 -16.21 -8.42 1.77
N ALA A 287 -17.24 -8.87 1.05
CA ALA A 287 -18.05 -10.02 1.44
C ALA A 287 -17.24 -11.32 1.41
N LEU A 288 -16.41 -11.53 0.36
CA LEU A 288 -15.54 -12.69 0.23
C LEU A 288 -14.45 -12.74 1.31
N ALA A 289 -13.86 -11.59 1.67
CA ALA A 289 -12.91 -11.53 2.78
C ALA A 289 -13.56 -11.88 4.13
N LYS A 290 -14.79 -11.43 4.36
CA LYS A 290 -15.58 -11.81 5.54
C LYS A 290 -15.90 -13.31 5.53
N ALA A 291 -16.35 -13.86 4.41
CA ALA A 291 -16.64 -15.27 4.24
C ALA A 291 -15.38 -16.15 4.42
N ALA A 292 -14.22 -15.64 3.95
CA ALA A 292 -12.93 -16.26 4.21
C ALA A 292 -12.49 -16.18 5.68
N GLY A 293 -13.23 -15.51 6.58
CA GLY A 293 -12.99 -15.47 8.03
C GLY A 293 -11.91 -14.48 8.46
N PHE A 294 -11.59 -13.47 7.66
CA PHE A 294 -10.71 -12.38 8.12
C PHE A 294 -11.44 -11.49 9.12
N LYS A 295 -10.78 -11.17 10.24
CA LYS A 295 -11.30 -10.23 11.26
C LYS A 295 -11.35 -8.80 10.72
N THR A 296 -10.32 -8.39 9.98
CA THR A 296 -10.28 -7.09 9.28
C THR A 296 -9.69 -7.25 7.91
N ALA A 297 -10.13 -6.37 6.99
CA ALA A 297 -9.44 -6.17 5.74
C ALA A 297 -9.34 -4.67 5.41
N VAL A 298 -8.18 -4.26 4.88
CA VAL A 298 -7.84 -2.86 4.64
C VAL A 298 -7.74 -2.56 3.15
N THR A 299 -8.21 -1.37 2.76
CA THR A 299 -8.17 -0.84 1.40
C THR A 299 -7.09 0.25 1.28
N THR A 300 -6.84 0.76 0.09
CA THR A 300 -6.06 2.00 -0.13
C THR A 300 -6.98 3.21 -0.32
N ARG A 301 -8.29 3.06 -0.10
CA ARG A 301 -9.23 4.17 -0.14
C ARG A 301 -8.89 5.16 0.97
N PRO A 302 -8.66 6.45 0.67
CA PRO A 302 -8.26 7.42 1.68
C PRO A 302 -9.39 7.66 2.69
N GLY A 303 -9.10 7.50 3.98
CA GLY A 303 -10.10 7.75 5.02
C GLY A 303 -9.53 7.58 6.42
N MET A 304 -10.18 8.26 7.37
CA MET A 304 -9.97 8.07 8.80
C MET A 304 -10.88 6.94 9.30
N ILE A 305 -10.55 6.41 10.47
CA ILE A 305 -11.41 5.43 11.14
C ILE A 305 -12.42 6.16 12.02
N PHE A 306 -13.69 5.81 11.83
CA PHE A 306 -14.82 6.30 12.62
C PHE A 306 -15.49 5.14 13.39
N PRO A 307 -16.27 5.38 14.43
CA PRO A 307 -16.98 4.32 15.17
C PRO A 307 -17.84 3.43 14.26
N GLU A 308 -18.40 4.00 13.20
CA GLU A 308 -19.24 3.31 12.20
C GLU A 308 -18.49 2.24 11.41
N ASN A 309 -17.14 2.33 11.33
CA ASN A 309 -16.32 1.29 10.69
C ASN A 309 -16.40 -0.07 11.42
N ALA A 310 -16.90 -0.12 12.65
CA ALA A 310 -17.23 -1.38 13.34
C ALA A 310 -18.20 -2.28 12.55
N GLY A 311 -19.07 -1.69 11.73
CA GLY A 311 -19.97 -2.41 10.81
C GLY A 311 -19.31 -2.84 9.50
N HIS A 312 -18.06 -2.40 9.24
CA HIS A 312 -17.37 -2.56 7.95
C HIS A 312 -15.91 -3.01 8.11
N LEU A 313 -15.66 -3.95 9.02
CA LEU A 313 -14.30 -4.39 9.39
C LEU A 313 -13.48 -4.95 8.21
N THR A 314 -14.14 -5.45 7.17
CA THR A 314 -13.47 -5.92 5.94
C THR A 314 -13.37 -4.84 4.84
N ALA A 315 -13.62 -3.57 5.18
CA ALA A 315 -13.53 -2.44 4.26
C ALA A 315 -12.90 -1.21 4.94
N LEU A 316 -11.90 -1.41 5.79
CA LEU A 316 -11.26 -0.31 6.53
C LEU A 316 -10.44 0.57 5.60
N PRO A 317 -10.62 1.90 5.64
CA PRO A 317 -9.83 2.84 4.85
C PRO A 317 -8.45 3.04 5.45
N ARG A 318 -7.52 3.54 4.63
CA ARG A 318 -6.16 3.87 5.08
C ARG A 318 -5.74 5.27 4.61
N VAL A 319 -4.74 5.83 5.28
CA VAL A 319 -4.07 7.06 4.87
C VAL A 319 -2.67 6.70 4.40
N SER A 320 -2.35 7.01 3.14
CA SER A 320 -1.02 6.73 2.58
C SER A 320 0.02 7.70 3.12
N LEU A 321 1.09 7.16 3.72
CA LEU A 321 2.36 7.87 3.84
C LEU A 321 3.08 7.75 2.51
N ASN A 322 3.19 8.85 1.79
CA ASN A 322 3.52 8.86 0.37
C ASN A 322 4.85 9.57 0.12
N GLY A 323 5.75 8.92 -0.61
CA GLY A 323 7.07 9.43 -0.91
C GLY A 323 7.13 10.73 -1.72
N ASN A 324 6.02 11.12 -2.36
CA ASN A 324 5.90 12.41 -3.04
C ASN A 324 5.66 13.58 -2.08
N TYR A 325 5.24 13.31 -0.83
CA TYR A 325 4.80 14.31 0.13
C TYR A 325 5.47 14.11 1.49
N GLN A 326 6.81 14.11 1.54
CA GLN A 326 7.60 13.90 2.76
C GLN A 326 8.03 15.24 3.38
N ASP A 327 7.07 16.10 3.66
CA ASP A 327 7.25 17.36 4.38
C ASP A 327 6.58 17.23 5.76
N GLU A 328 7.30 17.49 6.83
CA GLU A 328 6.77 17.34 8.20
C GLU A 328 5.57 18.25 8.47
N ARG A 329 5.46 19.37 7.75
CA ARG A 329 4.29 20.27 7.84
C ARG A 329 2.96 19.58 7.47
N ILE A 330 3.00 18.50 6.69
CA ILE A 330 1.77 17.77 6.33
C ILE A 330 1.31 16.78 7.41
N LEU A 331 2.14 16.43 8.38
CA LEU A 331 1.82 15.42 9.40
C LEU A 331 0.55 15.77 10.20
N PRO A 332 0.38 17.00 10.73
CA PRO A 332 -0.87 17.40 11.38
C PRO A 332 -2.06 17.41 10.40
N VAL A 333 -1.86 17.69 9.12
CA VAL A 333 -2.92 17.62 8.10
C VAL A 333 -3.39 16.19 7.89
N LEU A 334 -2.46 15.23 7.77
CA LEU A 334 -2.79 13.80 7.59
C LEU A 334 -3.56 13.24 8.80
N THR A 335 -3.18 13.63 10.03
CA THR A 335 -3.82 13.14 11.26
C THR A 335 -5.09 13.89 11.64
N SER A 336 -5.39 15.03 11.01
CA SER A 336 -6.61 15.80 11.22
C SER A 336 -7.84 15.25 10.50
N GLY A 337 -7.63 14.40 9.46
CA GLY A 337 -8.68 13.95 8.56
C GLY A 337 -9.13 14.99 7.52
N ALA A 338 -8.57 16.20 7.53
CA ALA A 338 -8.98 17.27 6.60
C ALA A 338 -8.73 16.87 5.14
N ALA A 339 -7.55 16.32 4.83
CA ALA A 339 -7.19 15.90 3.49
C ALA A 339 -8.11 14.77 2.97
N THR A 340 -8.41 13.78 3.81
CA THR A 340 -9.31 12.67 3.45
C THR A 340 -10.77 13.11 3.33
N ALA A 341 -11.20 14.06 4.16
CA ALA A 341 -12.54 14.65 4.06
C ALA A 341 -12.75 15.36 2.72
N MET A 342 -11.80 16.21 2.31
CA MET A 342 -11.85 16.87 1.00
C MET A 342 -11.83 15.86 -0.15
N TRP A 343 -10.98 14.85 -0.08
CA TRP A 343 -10.89 13.80 -1.08
C TRP A 343 -12.20 13.03 -1.25
N ASN A 344 -12.89 12.74 -0.16
CA ASN A 344 -14.12 11.95 -0.14
C ASN A 344 -15.40 12.80 -0.26
N GLY A 345 -15.31 14.09 -0.61
CA GLY A 345 -16.44 15.00 -0.65
C GLY A 345 -17.17 15.08 0.70
N PHE A 346 -16.39 15.14 1.78
CA PHE A 346 -16.82 15.20 3.19
C PHE A 346 -17.62 13.99 3.69
N ARG A 347 -17.55 12.86 2.98
CA ARG A 347 -18.10 11.59 3.47
C ARG A 347 -17.11 10.93 4.44
N ARG A 348 -17.66 10.37 5.55
CA ARG A 348 -16.87 9.69 6.59
C ARG A 348 -16.61 8.22 6.30
N ILE A 349 -17.57 7.54 5.67
CA ILE A 349 -17.50 6.10 5.37
C ILE A 349 -17.49 5.88 3.86
N ASP A 350 -16.57 5.04 3.41
CA ASP A 350 -16.42 4.59 2.04
C ASP A 350 -16.27 3.05 2.02
N ALA A 351 -17.37 2.36 2.31
CA ALA A 351 -17.46 0.91 2.33
C ALA A 351 -18.41 0.36 1.26
N ALA A 352 -18.68 1.16 0.21
CA ALA A 352 -19.62 0.81 -0.85
C ALA A 352 -18.89 0.48 -2.16
#